data_90530c202ab8c8905a3c1f4e7aba3b65
#
_entry.id   90530c202ab8c8905a3c1f4e7aba3b65
#
_cell.length_a   1.000
_cell.length_b   1.000
_cell.length_c   1.000
_cell.angle_alpha   90.00
_cell.angle_beta   90.00
_cell.angle_gamma   90.00
#
_symmetry.space_group_name_H-M   'P 1'
#
loop_
_entity.id
_entity.type
_entity.pdbx_description
1 polymer ?
#
loop_
_entity_poly.entity_id
_entity_poly.type
_entity_poly.pdbx_seq_one_letter_code
_entity_poly.pdbx_strand_id
1 'polypeptide(L)'
;MTDPKYAPFTALDPFFEISQQGLAGLVDGDHYFDTIADDVVFEFRYIFPGWPQRLNGREALIALYAGYGNSIVLHGADALVIHRSQDPRVVIIEYEVHGKIVATGASYDNRFISVVTIEDRKIVHWRDYMDSLAAMTALSRASTGAEKSE
;
A
#
# COMPACT_ATOMS: atom_id res chain seq x y z
N MET A 1 5.65 19.16 3.92
CA MET A 1 5.96 19.36 2.50
C MET A 1 6.48 18.05 1.90
N THR A 2 5.92 17.63 0.78
CA THR A 2 6.33 16.37 0.14
C THR A 2 7.68 16.57 -0.56
N ASP A 3 8.62 15.63 -0.35
CA ASP A 3 9.88 15.62 -1.06
C ASP A 3 9.60 15.51 -2.57
N PRO A 4 10.17 16.38 -3.42
CA PRO A 4 9.93 16.32 -4.87
C PRO A 4 10.20 14.98 -5.53
N LYS A 5 11.13 14.18 -4.99
CA LYS A 5 11.43 12.87 -5.56
C LYS A 5 10.27 11.88 -5.39
N TYR A 6 9.36 12.14 -4.44
CA TYR A 6 8.20 11.28 -4.20
C TYR A 6 6.90 11.84 -4.78
N ALA A 7 6.96 12.97 -5.49
CA ALA A 7 5.79 13.57 -6.14
C ALA A 7 5.06 12.61 -7.08
N PRO A 8 5.73 11.70 -7.82
CA PRO A 8 5.04 10.74 -8.69
C PRO A 8 4.16 9.73 -7.96
N PHE A 9 4.26 9.64 -6.63
CA PHE A 9 3.56 8.65 -5.83
C PHE A 9 2.36 9.20 -5.05
N THR A 10 1.90 10.41 -5.37
CA THR A 10 0.82 11.08 -4.64
C THR A 10 -0.49 10.28 -4.62
N ALA A 11 -0.72 9.43 -5.63
CA ALA A 11 -1.90 8.57 -5.66
C ALA A 11 -1.95 7.58 -4.48
N LEU A 12 -0.82 7.32 -3.84
CA LEU A 12 -0.70 6.43 -2.69
C LEU A 12 -0.56 7.18 -1.36
N ASP A 13 -0.60 8.50 -1.34
CA ASP A 13 -0.38 9.29 -0.13
C ASP A 13 -1.22 8.83 1.07
N PRO A 14 -2.52 8.55 0.93
CA PRO A 14 -3.30 8.06 2.08
C PRO A 14 -2.76 6.75 2.67
N PHE A 15 -2.28 5.84 1.82
CA PHE A 15 -1.64 4.61 2.30
C PHE A 15 -0.32 4.91 3.02
N PHE A 16 0.50 5.77 2.47
CA PHE A 16 1.75 6.15 3.12
C PHE A 16 1.49 6.77 4.49
N GLU A 17 0.54 7.68 4.56
CA GLU A 17 0.21 8.39 5.80
C GLU A 17 -0.32 7.45 6.88
N ILE A 18 -1.24 6.55 6.55
CA ILE A 18 -1.79 5.64 7.55
C ILE A 18 -0.76 4.62 8.02
N SER A 19 0.13 4.17 7.13
CA SER A 19 1.23 3.30 7.49
C SER A 19 2.19 3.99 8.46
N GLN A 20 2.52 5.25 8.20
CA GLN A 20 3.38 6.02 9.07
C GLN A 20 2.74 6.26 10.44
N GLN A 21 1.43 6.48 10.50
CA GLN A 21 0.70 6.58 11.76
C GLN A 21 0.78 5.27 12.54
N GLY A 22 0.59 4.14 11.85
CA GLY A 22 0.64 2.83 12.49
C GLY A 22 2.00 2.46 13.06
N LEU A 23 3.07 3.00 12.49
CA LEU A 23 4.44 2.70 12.88
C LEU A 23 5.13 3.87 13.59
N ALA A 24 4.37 4.89 13.99
CA ALA A 24 4.92 6.08 14.62
C ALA A 24 5.73 5.74 15.85
N GLY A 25 6.92 6.33 15.96
CA GLY A 25 7.85 6.09 17.06
C GLY A 25 8.69 4.82 16.92
N LEU A 26 8.43 4.00 15.90
CA LEU A 26 9.13 2.73 15.70
C LEU A 26 10.12 2.79 14.56
N VAL A 27 9.90 3.65 13.59
CA VAL A 27 10.74 3.79 12.40
C VAL A 27 11.20 5.23 12.22
N ASP A 28 12.32 5.40 11.52
CA ASP A 28 12.88 6.71 11.18
C ASP A 28 12.74 6.95 9.68
N GLY A 29 12.32 8.16 9.32
CA GLY A 29 12.20 8.60 7.94
C GLY A 29 11.03 9.57 7.77
N ASP A 30 11.19 10.58 6.91
CA ASP A 30 10.16 11.59 6.69
C ASP A 30 9.04 11.06 5.78
N HIS A 31 9.37 10.20 4.86
CA HIS A 31 8.41 9.57 3.94
C HIS A 31 8.40 8.06 4.18
N TYR A 32 7.28 7.42 3.80
CA TYR A 32 7.13 5.97 3.91
C TYR A 32 8.32 5.22 3.32
N PHE A 33 8.78 5.60 2.11
CA PHE A 33 9.92 4.94 1.48
C PHE A 33 11.21 5.11 2.27
N ASP A 34 11.36 6.23 2.97
CA ASP A 34 12.56 6.48 3.79
C ASP A 34 12.60 5.60 5.04
N THR A 35 11.45 5.06 5.46
CA THR A 35 11.38 4.16 6.62
C THR A 35 11.75 2.72 6.28
N ILE A 36 11.98 2.42 5.01
CA ILE A 36 12.21 1.07 4.51
C ILE A 36 13.69 0.84 4.30
N ALA A 37 14.19 -0.32 4.78
CA ALA A 37 15.58 -0.71 4.59
C ALA A 37 15.87 -1.00 3.11
N ASP A 38 17.12 -0.76 2.68
CA ASP A 38 17.52 -0.98 1.29
C ASP A 38 17.27 -2.41 0.83
N ASP A 39 17.45 -3.39 1.72
CA ASP A 39 17.33 -4.81 1.43
C ASP A 39 16.01 -5.42 1.91
N VAL A 40 14.98 -4.61 2.03
CA VAL A 40 13.66 -5.07 2.48
C VAL A 40 13.16 -6.26 1.67
N VAL A 41 12.45 -7.17 2.34
CA VAL A 41 11.67 -8.21 1.67
C VAL A 41 10.21 -7.82 1.78
N PHE A 42 9.56 -7.70 0.64
CA PHE A 42 8.15 -7.32 0.57
C PHE A 42 7.37 -8.48 -0.03
N GLU A 43 6.34 -8.95 0.68
CA GLU A 43 5.49 -10.04 0.20
C GLU A 43 4.06 -9.56 0.07
N PHE A 44 3.46 -9.83 -1.08
CA PHE A 44 2.03 -9.62 -1.32
C PHE A 44 1.36 -10.98 -1.19
N ARG A 45 0.68 -11.21 -0.07
CA ARG A 45 0.15 -12.51 0.34
C ARG A 45 -1.23 -12.78 -0.25
N TYR A 46 -1.41 -12.38 -1.51
CA TYR A 46 -2.64 -12.55 -2.28
C TYR A 46 -2.27 -12.70 -3.74
N ILE A 47 -3.20 -13.23 -4.53
CA ILE A 47 -3.01 -13.38 -5.97
C ILE A 47 -3.79 -12.27 -6.67
N PHE A 48 -3.09 -11.51 -7.51
CA PHE A 48 -3.69 -10.45 -8.31
C PHE A 48 -2.95 -10.40 -9.65
N PRO A 49 -3.69 -10.39 -10.78
CA PRO A 49 -3.07 -10.42 -12.12
C PRO A 49 -2.08 -9.28 -12.33
N GLY A 50 -0.89 -9.63 -12.80
CA GLY A 50 0.15 -8.63 -13.08
C GLY A 50 0.88 -8.10 -11.85
N TRP A 51 0.54 -8.57 -10.65
CA TRP A 51 1.14 -8.11 -9.40
C TRP A 51 2.08 -9.19 -8.84
N PRO A 52 3.30 -8.85 -8.45
CA PRO A 52 4.24 -9.84 -7.92
C PRO A 52 3.80 -10.33 -6.54
N GLN A 53 4.23 -11.53 -6.16
CA GLN A 53 3.99 -12.05 -4.81
C GLN A 53 5.15 -11.77 -3.87
N ARG A 54 6.32 -11.40 -4.41
CA ARG A 54 7.50 -11.09 -3.61
C ARG A 54 8.40 -10.11 -4.36
N LEU A 55 8.94 -9.15 -3.62
CA LEU A 55 9.97 -8.23 -4.09
C LEU A 55 11.13 -8.23 -3.11
N ASN A 56 12.33 -8.08 -3.61
CA ASN A 56 13.54 -7.92 -2.81
C ASN A 56 14.13 -6.55 -3.11
N GLY A 57 14.26 -5.74 -2.06
CA GLY A 57 14.88 -4.42 -2.15
C GLY A 57 13.88 -3.27 -2.31
N ARG A 58 14.26 -2.14 -1.69
CA ARG A 58 13.44 -0.92 -1.73
C ARG A 58 13.26 -0.39 -3.15
N GLU A 59 14.29 -0.46 -3.97
CA GLU A 59 14.21 0.05 -5.35
C GLU A 59 13.17 -0.70 -6.18
N ALA A 60 13.05 -2.02 -5.99
CA ALA A 60 12.03 -2.80 -6.67
C ALA A 60 10.61 -2.39 -6.24
N LEU A 61 10.43 -2.08 -4.97
CA LEU A 61 9.14 -1.60 -4.45
C LEU A 61 8.78 -0.24 -5.03
N ILE A 62 9.74 0.68 -5.06
CA ILE A 62 9.54 2.01 -5.64
C ILE A 62 9.14 1.90 -7.11
N ALA A 63 9.84 1.05 -7.86
CA ALA A 63 9.53 0.81 -9.27
C ALA A 63 8.12 0.25 -9.47
N LEU A 64 7.69 -0.68 -8.60
CA LEU A 64 6.34 -1.24 -8.66
C LEU A 64 5.28 -0.17 -8.42
N TYR A 65 5.45 0.65 -7.39
CA TYR A 65 4.46 1.67 -7.04
C TYR A 65 4.44 2.86 -7.99
N ALA A 66 5.49 3.05 -8.79
CA ALA A 66 5.54 4.15 -9.74
C ALA A 66 4.39 4.12 -10.75
N GLY A 67 3.87 2.93 -11.07
CA GLY A 67 2.75 2.78 -12.01
C GLY A 67 1.36 2.75 -11.37
N TYR A 68 1.28 2.73 -10.05
CA TYR A 68 0.01 2.55 -9.34
C TYR A 68 -1.02 3.62 -9.69
N GLY A 69 -0.61 4.87 -9.72
CA GLY A 69 -1.49 6.00 -9.99
C GLY A 69 -2.06 6.05 -11.41
N ASN A 70 -1.56 5.21 -12.31
CA ASN A 70 -2.15 5.08 -13.65
C ASN A 70 -3.51 4.38 -13.61
N SER A 71 -3.77 3.58 -12.60
CA SER A 71 -4.98 2.77 -12.48
C SER A 71 -5.90 3.22 -11.35
N ILE A 72 -5.33 3.58 -10.20
CA ILE A 72 -6.08 3.88 -8.98
C ILE A 72 -5.48 5.13 -8.32
N VAL A 73 -6.34 6.03 -7.85
CA VAL A 73 -5.94 7.16 -7.03
C VAL A 73 -6.67 7.06 -5.70
N LEU A 74 -5.92 6.97 -4.61
CA LEU A 74 -6.49 6.96 -3.26
C LEU A 74 -6.77 8.40 -2.82
N HIS A 75 -7.88 8.60 -2.12
CA HIS A 75 -8.23 9.90 -1.54
C HIS A 75 -8.38 9.85 -0.02
N GLY A 76 -8.31 8.67 0.58
CA GLY A 76 -8.38 8.53 2.02
C GLY A 76 -8.00 7.14 2.49
N ALA A 77 -7.66 7.06 3.78
CA ALA A 77 -7.44 5.80 4.47
C ALA A 77 -7.89 6.00 5.92
N ASP A 78 -8.44 4.93 6.52
CA ASP A 78 -8.99 5.02 7.87
C ASP A 78 -9.02 3.65 8.54
N ALA A 79 -9.73 3.57 9.66
CA ALA A 79 -9.96 2.33 10.42
C ALA A 79 -8.65 1.66 10.88
N LEU A 80 -7.63 2.46 11.19
CA LEU A 80 -6.34 1.95 11.65
C LEU A 80 -6.48 1.25 12.99
N VAL A 81 -6.04 -0.01 13.07
CA VAL A 81 -5.89 -0.76 14.31
C VAL A 81 -4.47 -1.30 14.38
N ILE A 82 -3.80 -1.06 15.50
CA ILE A 82 -2.41 -1.47 15.71
C ILE A 82 -2.38 -2.62 16.69
N HIS A 83 -1.74 -3.72 16.31
CA HIS A 83 -1.55 -4.89 17.17
C HIS A 83 -0.07 -5.10 17.44
N ARG A 84 0.28 -5.33 18.70
CA ARG A 84 1.63 -5.75 19.07
C ARG A 84 1.67 -7.28 19.08
N SER A 85 2.72 -7.85 18.49
CA SER A 85 2.91 -9.29 18.51
C SER A 85 3.82 -9.70 19.67
N GLN A 86 4.00 -11.01 19.85
CA GLN A 86 4.94 -11.54 20.86
C GLN A 86 6.40 -11.23 20.51
N ASP A 87 6.70 -11.06 19.22
CA ASP A 87 8.02 -10.62 18.77
C ASP A 87 8.03 -9.09 18.78
N PRO A 88 8.87 -8.44 19.63
CA PRO A 88 8.88 -6.98 19.72
C PRO A 88 9.27 -6.27 18.43
N ARG A 89 9.86 -6.99 17.46
CA ARG A 89 10.20 -6.43 16.16
C ARG A 89 9.01 -6.39 15.20
N VAL A 90 7.93 -7.14 15.50
CA VAL A 90 6.82 -7.34 14.57
C VAL A 90 5.57 -6.61 15.05
N VAL A 91 5.05 -5.75 14.19
CA VAL A 91 3.81 -5.00 14.42
C VAL A 91 2.83 -5.37 13.31
N ILE A 92 1.57 -5.55 13.69
CA ILE A 92 0.50 -5.85 12.75
C ILE A 92 -0.43 -4.64 12.71
N ILE A 93 -0.71 -4.13 11.50
CA ILE A 93 -1.62 -3.01 11.34
C ILE A 93 -2.75 -3.41 10.40
N GLU A 94 -3.98 -3.03 10.77
CA GLU A 94 -5.16 -3.15 9.93
C GLU A 94 -5.59 -1.75 9.51
N TYR A 95 -6.05 -1.59 8.29
CA TYR A 95 -6.54 -0.30 7.80
C TYR A 95 -7.38 -0.51 6.55
N GLU A 96 -8.11 0.52 6.17
CA GLU A 96 -8.89 0.55 4.93
C GLU A 96 -8.41 1.72 4.06
N VAL A 97 -8.47 1.53 2.76
CA VAL A 97 -8.16 2.60 1.80
C VAL A 97 -9.38 2.86 0.93
N HIS A 98 -9.51 4.10 0.48
CA HIS A 98 -10.62 4.55 -0.34
C HIS A 98 -10.11 5.39 -1.49
N GLY A 99 -10.61 5.12 -2.68
CA GLY A 99 -10.15 5.82 -3.87
C GLY A 99 -11.07 5.64 -5.05
N LYS A 100 -10.51 5.86 -6.23
CA LYS A 100 -11.23 5.75 -7.50
C LYS A 100 -10.37 5.07 -8.55
N ILE A 101 -11.04 4.36 -9.45
CA ILE A 101 -10.42 3.84 -10.66
C ILE A 101 -10.28 5.00 -11.65
N VAL A 102 -9.07 5.24 -12.13
CA VAL A 102 -8.75 6.40 -12.95
C VAL A 102 -9.55 6.41 -14.27
N ALA A 103 -9.67 5.25 -14.92
CA ALA A 103 -10.30 5.16 -16.24
C ALA A 103 -11.80 5.52 -16.24
N THR A 104 -12.50 5.28 -15.12
CA THR A 104 -13.98 5.38 -15.10
C THR A 104 -14.52 6.21 -13.95
N GLY A 105 -13.71 6.51 -12.93
CA GLY A 105 -14.19 7.16 -11.71
C GLY A 105 -14.95 6.24 -10.78
N ALA A 106 -14.99 4.93 -11.05
CA ALA A 106 -15.65 3.97 -10.17
C ALA A 106 -14.97 3.96 -8.79
N SER A 107 -15.78 3.79 -7.73
CA SER A 107 -15.26 3.74 -6.37
C SER A 107 -14.41 2.49 -6.15
N TYR A 108 -13.33 2.65 -5.39
CA TYR A 108 -12.50 1.55 -4.93
C TYR A 108 -12.31 1.67 -3.42
N ASP A 109 -12.76 0.64 -2.70
CA ASP A 109 -12.59 0.53 -1.25
C ASP A 109 -11.98 -0.83 -0.96
N ASN A 110 -10.99 -0.88 -0.07
CA ASN A 110 -10.33 -2.14 0.24
C ASN A 110 -9.84 -2.18 1.69
N ARG A 111 -9.67 -3.39 2.19
CA ARG A 111 -9.22 -3.67 3.55
C ARG A 111 -7.88 -4.37 3.51
N PHE A 112 -6.99 -3.97 4.40
CA PHE A 112 -5.62 -4.47 4.44
C PHE A 112 -5.24 -4.92 5.84
N ILE A 113 -4.38 -5.93 5.90
CA ILE A 113 -3.61 -6.28 7.08
C ILE A 113 -2.16 -6.35 6.62
N SER A 114 -1.29 -5.64 7.32
CA SER A 114 0.15 -5.67 7.04
C SER A 114 0.89 -6.15 8.27
N VAL A 115 1.74 -7.16 8.08
CA VAL A 115 2.61 -7.71 9.14
C VAL A 115 4.00 -7.16 8.88
N VAL A 116 4.49 -6.29 9.76
CA VAL A 116 5.68 -5.48 9.54
C VAL A 116 6.76 -5.83 10.53
N THR A 117 7.94 -6.22 10.04
CA THR A 117 9.11 -6.47 10.87
C THR A 117 10.05 -5.28 10.78
N ILE A 118 10.48 -4.79 11.94
CA ILE A 118 11.33 -3.61 12.08
C ILE A 118 12.63 -3.99 12.79
N GLU A 119 13.76 -3.60 12.20
CA GLU A 119 15.08 -3.75 12.80
C GLU A 119 15.85 -2.45 12.58
N ASP A 120 16.57 -2.01 13.62
CA ASP A 120 17.36 -0.77 13.56
C ASP A 120 16.54 0.42 13.05
N ARG A 121 15.28 0.50 13.49
CA ARG A 121 14.34 1.57 13.17
C ARG A 121 14.03 1.69 11.68
N LYS A 122 14.16 0.55 10.94
CA LYS A 122 13.77 0.48 9.53
C LYS A 122 12.93 -0.76 9.30
N ILE A 123 12.02 -0.67 8.33
CA ILE A 123 11.21 -1.81 7.91
C ILE A 123 12.10 -2.76 7.12
N VAL A 124 12.24 -4.00 7.59
CA VAL A 124 13.06 -5.02 6.91
C VAL A 124 12.20 -6.09 6.25
N HIS A 125 10.94 -6.24 6.66
CA HIS A 125 10.03 -7.20 6.06
C HIS A 125 8.60 -6.67 6.16
N TRP A 126 7.87 -6.76 5.06
CA TRP A 126 6.48 -6.33 4.98
C TRP A 126 5.67 -7.44 4.32
N ARG A 127 4.65 -7.94 5.00
CA ARG A 127 3.74 -8.94 4.44
C ARG A 127 2.37 -8.30 4.35
N ASP A 128 1.87 -8.19 3.13
CA ASP A 128 0.64 -7.48 2.83
C ASP A 128 -0.47 -8.45 2.50
N TYR A 129 -1.62 -8.26 3.14
CA TYR A 129 -2.84 -9.00 2.87
C TYR A 129 -3.92 -7.99 2.51
N MET A 130 -4.67 -8.28 1.47
CA MET A 130 -5.81 -7.43 1.11
C MET A 130 -6.97 -8.28 0.61
N ASP A 131 -8.13 -7.65 0.49
CA ASP A 131 -9.28 -8.27 -0.18
C ASP A 131 -9.08 -8.15 -1.70
N SER A 132 -8.50 -9.18 -2.31
CA SER A 132 -8.22 -9.16 -3.74
C SER A 132 -9.50 -9.19 -4.57
N LEU A 133 -10.58 -9.78 -4.05
CA LEU A 133 -11.86 -9.76 -4.74
C LEU A 133 -12.41 -8.34 -4.85
N ALA A 134 -12.27 -7.53 -3.80
CA ALA A 134 -12.70 -6.13 -3.84
C ALA A 134 -11.96 -5.36 -4.94
N ALA A 135 -10.64 -5.54 -5.05
CA ALA A 135 -9.84 -4.90 -6.08
C ALA A 135 -10.25 -5.35 -7.49
N MET A 136 -10.42 -6.66 -7.68
CA MET A 136 -10.83 -7.22 -8.97
C MET A 136 -12.23 -6.77 -9.36
N THR A 137 -13.14 -6.72 -8.40
CA THR A 137 -14.51 -6.27 -8.65
C THR A 137 -14.55 -4.81 -9.08
N ALA A 138 -13.80 -3.94 -8.41
CA ALA A 138 -13.75 -2.52 -8.75
C ALA A 138 -13.23 -2.31 -10.18
N LEU A 139 -12.15 -3.01 -10.55
CA LEU A 139 -11.58 -2.92 -11.89
C LEU A 139 -12.52 -3.51 -12.96
N SER A 140 -13.22 -4.61 -12.64
CA SER A 140 -14.20 -5.23 -13.54
C SER A 140 -15.41 -4.35 -13.75
N ARG A 141 -15.93 -3.70 -12.69
CA ARG A 141 -17.05 -2.75 -12.81
C ARG A 141 -16.68 -1.57 -13.67
N ALA A 142 -15.45 -1.08 -13.52
CA ALA A 142 -14.95 0.00 -14.33
C ALA A 142 -15.01 -0.38 -15.81
N SER A 143 -14.50 -1.56 -16.15
CA SER A 143 -14.53 -2.06 -17.52
C SER A 143 -15.96 -2.26 -18.01
N THR A 144 -16.83 -2.92 -17.22
CA THR A 144 -18.24 -3.16 -17.56
C THR A 144 -19.00 -1.85 -17.68
N GLY A 145 -18.75 -0.90 -16.77
CA GLY A 145 -19.39 0.43 -16.83
C GLY A 145 -19.01 1.19 -18.08
N ALA A 146 -17.76 1.10 -18.51
CA ALA A 146 -17.30 1.73 -19.75
C ALA A 146 -17.99 1.12 -20.97
N GLU A 147 -18.18 -0.20 -20.98
CA GLU A 147 -18.89 -0.88 -22.06
C GLU A 147 -20.35 -0.47 -22.11
N LYS A 148 -21.00 -0.33 -20.96
CA LYS A 148 -22.42 0.02 -20.89
C LYS A 148 -22.70 1.47 -21.24
N SER A 149 -21.73 2.34 -21.12
CA SER A 149 -21.90 3.76 -21.42
C SER A 149 -21.91 4.06 -22.91
N GLU A 150 -21.63 3.07 -23.73
CA GLU A 150 -21.79 3.16 -25.17
C GLU A 150 -23.26 2.92 -25.53
#